data_d7bbb20b3d94067c5500e9ee435fafa9
#
_entry.id   d7bbb20b3d94067c5500e9ee435fafa9
#
_cell.length_a   1.000
_cell.length_b   1.000
_cell.length_c   1.000
_cell.angle_alpha   90.00
_cell.angle_beta   90.00
_cell.angle_gamma   90.00
#
_symmetry.space_group_name_H-M   'P 1'
#
loop_
_entity.id
_entity.type
_entity.pdbx_description
1 polymer ?
#
loop_
_entity_poly.entity_id
_entity_poly.type
_entity_poly.pdbx_seq_one_letter_code
_entity_poly.pdbx_strand_id
1 'polypeptide(L)'
;MVGRIGYVRTLMQKAKRRFLIALMIPVVAFGCWLRFDQLAQAKAAPINWRDALKQPREWYGSSEALRIADNLIAYQRESGGWPKNIDMAVDLSERLRSDVAKEKRSDDSTIDNGATYSQMIFLARVYTLKQLPRHKESLLRGIDYLLRAQYDNGGWPQYYPIKKGYYQHITFNDEAMMGVMRLLRDVASNQRDYIFVDEARRERAGKAVEKGIECILKAQIVVRGKRTVWCAQHDEVTLVPAPARAYEHVSLSGQESTGIVEFLMGIEHPDPRVIKAIESAVAWFKSAQVKGVRWVETTGTPVDHVVVADQNAPPLWARFYEIDTNRPIFSGRDSVIKYSVAEIESERRNGYRWYTDAPAKLLNRDYPAWLKKVRPGKKWL
;
A
#
# COMPACT_ATOMS: atom_id res chain seq x y z
N MET A 1 -21.64 -21.98 -78.94
CA MET A 1 -21.16 -23.17 -79.70
C MET A 1 -20.07 -23.74 -78.86
N VAL A 2 -19.98 -25.04 -78.80
CA VAL A 2 -18.99 -25.85 -78.08
C VAL A 2 -19.19 -25.80 -76.56
N GLY A 3 -19.53 -26.87 -75.82
CA GLY A 3 -19.78 -28.25 -76.14
C GLY A 3 -19.63 -29.02 -74.81
N ARG A 4 -20.73 -29.66 -74.37
CA ARG A 4 -20.75 -30.61 -73.27
C ARG A 4 -19.97 -31.85 -73.64
N ILE A 5 -18.93 -32.29 -72.90
CA ILE A 5 -18.54 -33.67 -72.69
C ILE A 5 -17.57 -33.66 -71.44
N GLY A 6 -17.90 -34.41 -70.40
CA GLY A 6 -17.01 -34.56 -69.25
C GLY A 6 -17.63 -34.95 -67.89
N TYR A 7 -18.73 -35.74 -67.93
CA TYR A 7 -19.46 -36.05 -66.67
C TYR A 7 -19.68 -37.57 -66.42
N VAL A 8 -18.72 -38.41 -66.68
CA VAL A 8 -18.89 -39.89 -66.40
C VAL A 8 -17.65 -40.56 -65.84
N ARG A 9 -16.56 -39.88 -65.50
CA ARG A 9 -15.36 -40.60 -64.97
C ARG A 9 -15.03 -40.37 -63.50
N THR A 10 -15.89 -39.81 -62.68
CA THR A 10 -15.57 -39.43 -61.29
C THR A 10 -16.25 -40.30 -60.19
N LEU A 11 -16.94 -41.36 -60.52
CA LEU A 11 -17.73 -42.14 -59.53
C LEU A 11 -17.12 -43.51 -59.12
N MET A 12 -16.00 -43.93 -59.66
CA MET A 12 -15.40 -45.21 -59.28
C MET A 12 -14.08 -45.12 -58.49
N GLN A 13 -13.60 -43.98 -58.13
CA GLN A 13 -12.41 -43.81 -57.29
C GLN A 13 -12.71 -43.46 -55.81
N LYS A 14 -13.98 -43.33 -55.40
CA LYS A 14 -14.35 -42.96 -54.02
C LYS A 14 -14.57 -44.15 -53.07
N ALA A 15 -14.53 -45.40 -53.55
CA ALA A 15 -14.82 -46.57 -52.75
C ALA A 15 -13.58 -47.29 -52.13
N LYS A 16 -12.34 -46.91 -52.50
CA LYS A 16 -11.12 -47.60 -51.97
C LYS A 16 -10.29 -46.74 -50.96
N ARG A 17 -10.77 -45.58 -50.57
CA ARG A 17 -10.07 -44.75 -49.57
C ARG A 17 -10.72 -44.68 -48.19
N ARG A 18 -11.77 -45.48 -47.93
CA ARG A 18 -12.50 -45.45 -46.63
C ARG A 18 -12.13 -46.56 -45.64
N PHE A 19 -11.18 -47.43 -45.93
CA PHE A 19 -10.80 -48.56 -45.05
C PHE A 19 -9.39 -48.46 -44.44
N LEU A 20 -8.64 -47.35 -44.65
CA LEU A 20 -7.29 -47.17 -44.11
C LEU A 20 -7.13 -45.99 -43.12
N ILE A 21 -8.25 -45.36 -42.74
CA ILE A 21 -8.21 -44.19 -41.82
C ILE A 21 -8.69 -44.54 -40.39
N ALA A 22 -9.21 -45.78 -40.18
CA ALA A 22 -9.79 -46.16 -38.89
C ALA A 22 -8.82 -46.79 -37.89
N LEU A 23 -7.51 -46.92 -38.19
CA LEU A 23 -6.54 -47.59 -37.28
C LEU A 23 -5.38 -46.70 -36.81
N MET A 24 -5.37 -45.40 -37.10
CA MET A 24 -4.33 -44.47 -36.64
C MET A 24 -4.79 -43.35 -35.69
N ILE A 25 -6.03 -43.33 -35.26
CA ILE A 25 -6.56 -42.27 -34.40
C ILE A 25 -6.28 -42.45 -32.89
N PRO A 26 -6.06 -43.65 -32.31
CA PRO A 26 -5.79 -43.72 -30.86
C PRO A 26 -4.37 -43.35 -30.43
N VAL A 27 -3.36 -43.32 -31.33
CA VAL A 27 -1.96 -43.05 -30.94
C VAL A 27 -1.64 -41.56 -30.89
N VAL A 28 -2.30 -40.72 -31.71
CA VAL A 28 -2.07 -39.26 -31.71
C VAL A 28 -2.82 -38.54 -30.58
N ALA A 29 -3.98 -39.07 -30.15
CA ALA A 29 -4.74 -38.51 -29.03
C ALA A 29 -4.04 -38.76 -27.67
N PHE A 30 -3.35 -39.90 -27.50
CA PHE A 30 -2.62 -40.20 -26.26
C PHE A 30 -1.32 -39.41 -26.14
N GLY A 31 -0.64 -39.10 -27.24
CA GLY A 31 0.56 -38.25 -27.26
C GLY A 31 0.25 -36.78 -27.07
N CYS A 32 -0.94 -36.27 -27.43
CA CYS A 32 -1.38 -34.92 -27.21
C CYS A 32 -1.82 -34.68 -25.75
N TRP A 33 -2.44 -35.67 -25.10
CA TRP A 33 -2.81 -35.59 -23.68
C TRP A 33 -1.56 -35.55 -22.76
N LEU A 34 -0.54 -36.35 -23.06
CA LEU A 34 0.72 -36.34 -22.30
C LEU A 34 1.55 -35.06 -22.51
N ARG A 35 1.37 -34.35 -23.64
CA ARG A 35 2.02 -33.05 -23.86
C ARG A 35 1.24 -31.89 -23.27
N PHE A 36 -0.08 -31.99 -23.10
CA PHE A 36 -0.86 -30.97 -22.39
C PHE A 36 -0.59 -30.98 -20.88
N ASP A 37 -0.32 -32.15 -20.28
CA ASP A 37 0.06 -32.22 -18.85
C ASP A 37 1.50 -31.68 -18.59
N GLN A 38 2.39 -31.78 -19.57
CA GLN A 38 3.74 -31.20 -19.44
C GLN A 38 3.80 -29.72 -19.75
N LEU A 39 2.84 -29.13 -20.48
CA LEU A 39 2.73 -27.70 -20.72
C LEU A 39 2.06 -26.94 -19.55
N ALA A 40 1.37 -27.64 -18.65
CA ALA A 40 0.72 -27.06 -17.47
C ALA A 40 1.67 -26.84 -16.27
N GLN A 41 2.96 -27.19 -16.39
CA GLN A 41 3.98 -26.98 -15.35
C GLN A 41 5.10 -26.00 -15.77
N ALA A 42 4.81 -25.04 -16.60
CA ALA A 42 5.64 -23.84 -16.63
C ALA A 42 5.51 -23.21 -15.25
N LYS A 43 6.51 -23.40 -14.35
CA LYS A 43 6.57 -22.70 -13.07
C LYS A 43 6.40 -21.21 -13.40
N ALA A 44 5.26 -20.64 -13.01
CA ALA A 44 5.06 -19.20 -13.09
C ALA A 44 6.29 -18.53 -12.47
N ALA A 45 6.76 -17.45 -13.09
CA ALA A 45 7.88 -16.70 -12.54
C ALA A 45 7.62 -16.41 -11.04
N PRO A 46 8.63 -16.57 -10.17
CA PRO A 46 8.44 -16.38 -8.73
C PRO A 46 7.91 -14.97 -8.47
N ILE A 47 6.79 -14.90 -7.75
CA ILE A 47 6.17 -13.63 -7.39
C ILE A 47 6.96 -13.00 -6.26
N ASN A 48 7.18 -11.68 -6.32
CA ASN A 48 7.75 -10.92 -5.20
C ASN A 48 6.65 -10.47 -4.21
N TRP A 49 7.05 -10.05 -3.00
CA TRP A 49 6.13 -9.65 -1.94
C TRP A 49 5.17 -8.53 -2.36
N ARG A 50 5.67 -7.51 -3.08
CA ARG A 50 4.84 -6.37 -3.53
C ARG A 50 3.74 -6.79 -4.48
N ASP A 51 4.02 -7.73 -5.36
CA ASP A 51 3.06 -8.25 -6.34
C ASP A 51 2.13 -9.30 -5.73
N ALA A 52 2.58 -10.06 -4.73
CA ALA A 52 1.74 -10.97 -3.96
C ALA A 52 0.55 -10.25 -3.28
N LEU A 53 0.75 -9.00 -2.84
CA LEU A 53 -0.30 -8.18 -2.23
C LEU A 53 -1.38 -7.69 -3.21
N LYS A 54 -1.12 -7.75 -4.53
CA LYS A 54 -2.01 -7.24 -5.59
C LYS A 54 -2.78 -8.34 -6.31
N GLN A 55 -2.59 -9.58 -5.91
CA GLN A 55 -3.22 -10.71 -6.59
C GLN A 55 -4.75 -10.72 -6.43
N PRO A 56 -5.49 -11.28 -7.38
CA PRO A 56 -6.93 -11.45 -7.27
C PRO A 56 -7.28 -12.36 -6.10
N ARG A 57 -8.51 -12.25 -5.59
CA ARG A 57 -8.93 -12.92 -4.36
C ARG A 57 -8.71 -14.43 -4.39
N GLU A 58 -9.05 -15.05 -5.48
CA GLU A 58 -8.98 -16.51 -5.65
C GLU A 58 -7.54 -17.03 -5.54
N TRP A 59 -6.57 -16.22 -5.93
CA TRP A 59 -5.16 -16.56 -5.86
C TRP A 59 -4.68 -16.84 -4.43
N TYR A 60 -5.25 -16.15 -3.41
CA TYR A 60 -4.90 -16.39 -2.01
C TYR A 60 -5.28 -17.78 -1.51
N GLY A 61 -6.03 -18.58 -2.29
CA GLY A 61 -6.29 -20.00 -2.08
C GLY A 61 -5.27 -20.95 -2.73
N SER A 62 -4.28 -20.46 -3.48
CA SER A 62 -3.29 -21.27 -4.17
C SER A 62 -2.21 -21.84 -3.24
N SER A 63 -1.49 -22.86 -3.73
CA SER A 63 -0.32 -23.42 -3.05
C SER A 63 0.78 -22.38 -2.84
N GLU A 64 0.96 -21.47 -3.81
CA GLU A 64 1.93 -20.38 -3.73
C GLU A 64 1.56 -19.39 -2.62
N ALA A 65 0.31 -18.98 -2.51
CA ALA A 65 -0.15 -18.12 -1.42
C ALA A 65 -0.01 -18.79 -0.05
N LEU A 66 -0.26 -20.11 0.05
CA LEU A 66 -0.04 -20.88 1.28
C LEU A 66 1.45 -20.90 1.67
N ARG A 67 2.34 -21.13 0.72
CA ARG A 67 3.79 -21.10 0.93
C ARG A 67 4.24 -19.73 1.46
N ILE A 68 3.74 -18.67 0.85
CA ILE A 68 4.05 -17.29 1.31
C ILE A 68 3.47 -17.04 2.71
N ALA A 69 2.23 -17.48 3.00
CA ALA A 69 1.64 -17.35 4.34
C ALA A 69 2.47 -18.07 5.41
N ASP A 70 2.99 -19.26 5.11
CA ASP A 70 3.89 -19.99 6.01
C ASP A 70 5.25 -19.27 6.18
N ASN A 71 5.75 -18.61 5.14
CA ASN A 71 6.92 -17.73 5.26
C ASN A 71 6.62 -16.54 6.19
N LEU A 72 5.45 -15.90 6.07
CA LEU A 72 5.07 -14.81 6.96
C LEU A 72 5.10 -15.24 8.44
N ILE A 73 4.59 -16.44 8.74
CA ILE A 73 4.68 -17.01 10.10
C ILE A 73 6.14 -17.20 10.53
N ALA A 74 7.00 -17.66 9.62
CA ALA A 74 8.43 -17.80 9.91
C ALA A 74 9.08 -16.45 10.25
N TYR A 75 8.78 -15.38 9.51
CA TYR A 75 9.32 -14.04 9.74
C TYR A 75 8.69 -13.29 10.91
N GLN A 76 7.51 -13.68 11.41
CA GLN A 76 6.85 -13.00 12.52
C GLN A 76 7.72 -13.06 13.78
N ARG A 77 7.99 -11.93 14.40
CA ARG A 77 8.74 -11.83 15.66
C ARG A 77 7.92 -12.29 16.86
N GLU A 78 8.57 -12.61 17.97
CA GLU A 78 7.89 -12.95 19.24
C GLU A 78 7.01 -11.80 19.73
N SER A 79 7.36 -10.55 19.41
CA SER A 79 6.52 -9.38 19.68
C SER A 79 5.12 -9.46 19.03
N GLY A 80 4.97 -10.22 17.95
CA GLY A 80 3.77 -10.34 17.12
C GLY A 80 3.81 -9.54 15.83
N GLY A 81 4.77 -8.62 15.67
CA GLY A 81 4.96 -7.82 14.47
C GLY A 81 5.93 -8.43 13.46
N TRP A 82 6.22 -7.69 12.40
CA TRP A 82 7.13 -8.08 11.32
C TRP A 82 8.18 -6.99 11.04
N PRO A 83 9.39 -7.39 10.61
CA PRO A 83 10.40 -6.47 10.10
C PRO A 83 9.99 -5.91 8.72
N LYS A 84 10.59 -4.77 8.33
CA LYS A 84 10.38 -4.13 7.03
C LYS A 84 11.43 -4.50 5.98
N ASN A 85 11.14 -4.19 4.71
CA ASN A 85 12.08 -4.27 3.59
C ASN A 85 12.62 -5.68 3.30
N ILE A 86 11.82 -6.70 3.57
CA ILE A 86 12.13 -8.10 3.28
C ILE A 86 11.13 -8.61 2.24
N ASP A 87 11.63 -9.24 1.18
CA ASP A 87 10.79 -10.00 0.27
C ASP A 87 10.44 -11.35 0.90
N MET A 88 9.28 -11.42 1.54
CA MET A 88 8.81 -12.63 2.23
C MET A 88 8.17 -13.64 1.29
N ALA A 89 8.10 -13.33 -0.02
CA ALA A 89 7.58 -14.26 -1.02
C ALA A 89 8.63 -15.22 -1.58
N VAL A 90 9.92 -15.02 -1.28
CA VAL A 90 11.00 -15.92 -1.72
C VAL A 90 10.89 -17.30 -1.11
N ASP A 91 11.43 -18.32 -1.80
CA ASP A 91 11.52 -19.67 -1.26
C ASP A 91 12.54 -19.72 -0.10
N LEU A 92 12.10 -20.16 1.08
CA LEU A 92 12.96 -20.33 2.24
C LEU A 92 13.73 -21.65 2.13
N SER A 93 15.01 -21.58 1.72
CA SER A 93 15.94 -22.71 1.89
C SER A 93 16.10 -23.07 3.38
N GLU A 94 16.58 -24.26 3.69
CA GLU A 94 16.84 -24.70 5.08
C GLU A 94 17.75 -23.69 5.82
N ARG A 95 18.82 -23.23 5.16
CA ARG A 95 19.72 -22.21 5.70
C ARG A 95 18.98 -20.92 6.05
N LEU A 96 18.22 -20.37 5.07
CA LEU A 96 17.48 -19.11 5.29
C LEU A 96 16.41 -19.28 6.38
N ARG A 97 15.73 -20.42 6.41
CA ARG A 97 14.77 -20.75 7.47
C ARG A 97 15.41 -20.77 8.86
N SER A 98 16.63 -21.37 8.98
CA SER A 98 17.41 -21.36 10.22
C SER A 98 17.80 -19.93 10.64
N ASP A 99 18.24 -19.10 9.67
CA ASP A 99 18.64 -17.72 9.95
C ASP A 99 17.43 -16.86 10.38
N VAL A 100 16.29 -16.99 9.71
CA VAL A 100 15.03 -16.33 10.10
C VAL A 100 14.59 -16.77 11.52
N ALA A 101 14.78 -18.05 11.88
CA ALA A 101 14.43 -18.53 13.21
C ALA A 101 15.28 -17.91 14.33
N LYS A 102 16.57 -17.59 14.07
CA LYS A 102 17.44 -16.89 15.04
C LYS A 102 16.95 -15.47 15.34
N GLU A 103 16.30 -14.84 14.35
CA GLU A 103 15.81 -13.46 14.45
C GLU A 103 14.44 -13.32 15.14
N LYS A 104 13.86 -14.40 15.66
CA LYS A 104 12.52 -14.37 16.30
C LYS A 104 12.41 -13.37 17.46
N ARG A 105 13.51 -13.12 18.19
CA ARG A 105 13.57 -12.21 19.33
C ARG A 105 14.08 -10.81 19.00
N SER A 106 14.33 -10.53 17.72
CA SER A 106 14.83 -9.21 17.31
C SER A 106 13.76 -8.13 17.55
N ASP A 107 14.21 -6.97 18.03
CA ASP A 107 13.38 -5.79 18.32
C ASP A 107 13.20 -4.91 17.05
N ASP A 108 12.97 -5.55 15.90
CA ASP A 108 12.87 -4.88 14.60
C ASP A 108 11.46 -4.88 14.02
N SER A 109 10.47 -5.26 14.81
CA SER A 109 9.06 -5.17 14.43
C SER A 109 8.63 -3.72 14.24
N THR A 110 7.97 -3.42 13.11
CA THR A 110 7.66 -2.05 12.72
C THR A 110 6.35 -1.96 11.96
N ILE A 111 5.80 -0.75 11.86
CA ILE A 111 4.67 -0.43 10.98
C ILE A 111 5.11 0.36 9.73
N ASP A 112 6.40 0.64 9.59
CA ASP A 112 6.97 1.43 8.50
C ASP A 112 7.04 0.64 7.18
N ASN A 113 6.97 1.33 6.03
CA ASN A 113 7.02 0.75 4.69
C ASN A 113 6.02 -0.41 4.47
N GLY A 114 4.86 -0.34 5.10
CA GLY A 114 3.84 -1.39 4.97
C GLY A 114 4.05 -2.62 5.83
N ALA A 115 5.12 -2.67 6.63
CA ALA A 115 5.38 -3.82 7.51
C ALA A 115 4.26 -4.00 8.54
N THR A 116 4.13 -5.20 9.02
CA THR A 116 3.11 -5.70 9.95
C THR A 116 1.71 -5.70 9.35
N TYR A 117 1.12 -4.56 9.00
CA TYR A 117 -0.26 -4.55 8.51
C TYR A 117 -0.44 -5.20 7.14
N SER A 118 0.54 -5.14 6.22
CA SER A 118 0.43 -5.83 4.93
C SER A 118 0.53 -7.35 5.07
N GLN A 119 1.38 -7.86 5.96
CA GLN A 119 1.47 -9.28 6.28
C GLN A 119 0.16 -9.79 6.90
N MET A 120 -0.44 -8.99 7.78
CA MET A 120 -1.74 -9.31 8.39
C MET A 120 -2.86 -9.35 7.36
N ILE A 121 -2.92 -8.39 6.42
CA ILE A 121 -3.89 -8.38 5.32
C ILE A 121 -3.74 -9.65 4.46
N PHE A 122 -2.51 -10.03 4.14
CA PHE A 122 -2.24 -11.25 3.38
C PHE A 122 -2.73 -12.50 4.11
N LEU A 123 -2.35 -12.66 5.38
CA LEU A 123 -2.78 -13.78 6.23
C LEU A 123 -4.30 -13.87 6.37
N ALA A 124 -4.99 -12.73 6.51
CA ALA A 124 -6.45 -12.68 6.59
C ALA A 124 -7.11 -13.22 5.33
N ARG A 125 -6.62 -12.80 4.15
CA ARG A 125 -7.12 -13.28 2.85
C ARG A 125 -6.89 -14.77 2.66
N VAL A 126 -5.69 -15.27 3.00
CA VAL A 126 -5.38 -16.71 2.93
C VAL A 126 -6.22 -17.49 3.92
N TYR A 127 -6.36 -17.01 5.16
CA TYR A 127 -7.18 -17.70 6.17
C TYR A 127 -8.65 -17.78 5.77
N THR A 128 -9.21 -16.72 5.19
CA THR A 128 -10.62 -16.73 4.72
C THR A 128 -10.90 -17.85 3.72
N LEU A 129 -9.91 -18.24 2.90
CA LEU A 129 -10.08 -19.27 1.87
C LEU A 129 -9.64 -20.66 2.32
N LYS A 130 -8.71 -20.77 3.27
CA LYS A 130 -8.09 -22.05 3.65
C LYS A 130 -8.32 -22.47 5.10
N GLN A 131 -8.70 -21.54 5.97
CA GLN A 131 -9.05 -21.77 7.39
C GLN A 131 -8.03 -22.56 8.20
N LEU A 132 -6.73 -22.40 7.90
CA LEU A 132 -5.67 -23.09 8.64
C LEU A 132 -5.38 -22.36 9.97
N PRO A 133 -5.50 -23.02 11.14
CA PRO A 133 -5.41 -22.41 12.46
C PRO A 133 -4.14 -21.56 12.66
N ARG A 134 -2.97 -22.02 12.18
CA ARG A 134 -1.69 -21.32 12.30
C ARG A 134 -1.70 -19.91 11.67
N HIS A 135 -2.45 -19.70 10.56
CA HIS A 135 -2.59 -18.39 9.91
C HIS A 135 -3.44 -17.45 10.75
N LYS A 136 -4.54 -17.94 11.33
CA LYS A 136 -5.38 -17.21 12.28
C LYS A 136 -4.59 -16.78 13.52
N GLU A 137 -3.88 -17.71 14.14
CA GLU A 137 -3.08 -17.45 15.35
C GLU A 137 -2.01 -16.38 15.08
N SER A 138 -1.31 -16.47 13.95
CA SER A 138 -0.31 -15.46 13.56
C SER A 138 -0.96 -14.08 13.39
N LEU A 139 -2.11 -14.01 12.72
CA LEU A 139 -2.85 -12.75 12.55
C LEU A 139 -3.31 -12.17 13.88
N LEU A 140 -3.87 -13.00 14.79
CA LEU A 140 -4.32 -12.54 16.10
C LEU A 140 -3.16 -11.98 16.94
N ARG A 141 -1.97 -12.60 16.89
CA ARG A 141 -0.75 -12.04 17.51
C ARG A 141 -0.37 -10.69 16.92
N GLY A 142 -0.56 -10.50 15.58
CA GLY A 142 -0.36 -9.22 14.92
C GLY A 142 -1.33 -8.15 15.39
N ILE A 143 -2.63 -8.48 15.56
CA ILE A 143 -3.61 -7.56 16.13
C ILE A 143 -3.20 -7.15 17.55
N ASP A 144 -2.86 -8.11 18.40
CA ASP A 144 -2.42 -7.84 19.77
C ASP A 144 -1.14 -6.98 19.82
N TYR A 145 -0.22 -7.18 18.86
CA TYR A 145 0.98 -6.33 18.71
C TYR A 145 0.58 -4.88 18.42
N LEU A 146 -0.29 -4.63 17.44
CA LEU A 146 -0.72 -3.27 17.08
C LEU A 146 -1.47 -2.58 18.23
N LEU A 147 -2.29 -3.33 18.97
CA LEU A 147 -3.03 -2.80 20.12
C LEU A 147 -2.12 -2.46 21.30
N ARG A 148 -1.02 -3.20 21.49
CA ARG A 148 0.00 -2.89 22.52
C ARG A 148 0.93 -1.74 22.12
N ALA A 149 1.16 -1.56 20.83
CA ALA A 149 2.05 -0.53 20.31
C ALA A 149 1.44 0.87 20.33
N GLN A 150 0.13 0.99 20.52
CA GLN A 150 -0.56 2.29 20.52
C GLN A 150 -0.24 3.07 21.79
N TYR A 151 0.14 4.33 21.63
CA TYR A 151 0.25 5.28 22.73
C TYR A 151 -1.12 5.62 23.34
N ASP A 152 -1.13 6.09 24.59
CA ASP A 152 -2.38 6.49 25.27
C ASP A 152 -3.10 7.61 24.57
N ASN A 153 -2.39 8.51 23.87
CA ASN A 153 -2.96 9.59 23.06
C ASN A 153 -3.51 9.13 21.71
N GLY A 154 -3.39 7.84 21.38
CA GLY A 154 -3.94 7.23 20.17
C GLY A 154 -2.98 7.12 18.98
N GLY A 155 -1.75 7.65 19.07
CA GLY A 155 -0.74 7.51 18.03
C GLY A 155 0.00 6.17 18.06
N TRP A 156 0.82 5.90 17.03
CA TRP A 156 1.72 4.75 16.98
C TRP A 156 3.14 5.17 16.69
N PRO A 157 4.14 4.58 17.40
CA PRO A 157 5.55 4.71 17.07
C PRO A 157 5.87 3.95 15.78
N GLN A 158 7.00 4.27 15.17
CA GLN A 158 7.48 3.55 14.00
C GLN A 158 7.86 2.09 14.31
N TYR A 159 8.43 1.85 15.49
CA TYR A 159 8.83 0.52 16.00
C TYR A 159 8.21 0.22 17.37
N TYR A 160 7.85 -1.03 17.56
CA TYR A 160 7.50 -1.57 18.88
C TYR A 160 8.10 -2.98 19.05
N PRO A 161 8.95 -3.24 20.08
CA PRO A 161 9.33 -2.32 21.18
C PRO A 161 9.90 -0.99 20.71
N ILE A 162 9.68 0.06 21.51
CA ILE A 162 10.00 1.44 21.14
C ILE A 162 11.51 1.61 21.00
N LYS A 163 11.95 2.11 19.84
CA LYS A 163 13.34 2.54 19.61
C LYS A 163 13.47 4.02 19.86
N LYS A 164 14.58 4.44 20.50
CA LYS A 164 14.87 5.85 20.78
C LYS A 164 15.14 6.65 19.51
N GLY A 165 14.96 7.96 19.61
CA GLY A 165 15.14 8.92 18.52
C GLY A 165 13.82 9.09 17.75
N TYR A 166 13.89 9.53 16.51
CA TYR A 166 12.68 9.83 15.71
C TYR A 166 11.76 8.60 15.51
N TYR A 167 12.23 7.40 15.79
CA TYR A 167 11.44 6.17 15.70
C TYR A 167 10.31 6.08 16.74
N GLN A 168 10.40 6.84 17.83
CA GLN A 168 9.36 6.93 18.86
C GLN A 168 8.25 7.92 18.48
N HIS A 169 8.48 8.82 17.55
CA HIS A 169 7.46 9.77 17.13
C HIS A 169 6.26 9.07 16.50
N ILE A 170 5.09 9.67 16.68
CA ILE A 170 3.88 9.28 15.95
C ILE A 170 4.17 9.44 14.47
N THR A 171 4.04 8.37 13.68
CA THR A 171 4.49 8.34 12.31
C THR A 171 3.35 8.19 11.31
N PHE A 172 3.15 9.25 10.50
CA PHE A 172 2.30 9.21 9.32
C PHE A 172 3.09 8.87 8.05
N ASN A 173 4.42 8.98 8.12
CA ASN A 173 5.33 8.71 7.00
C ASN A 173 5.02 7.36 6.35
N ASP A 174 5.04 7.34 5.00
CA ASP A 174 4.84 6.14 4.18
C ASP A 174 3.60 5.31 4.57
N GLU A 175 2.50 6.00 4.93
CA GLU A 175 1.21 5.40 5.32
C GLU A 175 1.26 4.53 6.59
N ALA A 176 2.30 4.63 7.41
CA ALA A 176 2.51 3.75 8.55
C ALA A 176 1.29 3.68 9.49
N MET A 177 0.95 4.79 10.15
CA MET A 177 -0.22 4.83 11.02
C MET A 177 -1.53 4.63 10.24
N MET A 178 -1.64 5.14 9.01
CA MET A 178 -2.86 5.01 8.22
C MET A 178 -3.13 3.57 7.80
N GLY A 179 -2.11 2.78 7.51
CA GLY A 179 -2.24 1.34 7.23
C GLY A 179 -2.75 0.58 8.46
N VAL A 180 -2.21 0.86 9.64
CA VAL A 180 -2.69 0.30 10.92
C VAL A 180 -4.15 0.69 11.18
N MET A 181 -4.49 1.96 11.04
CA MET A 181 -5.84 2.48 11.28
C MET A 181 -6.88 1.85 10.35
N ARG A 182 -6.56 1.67 9.06
CA ARG A 182 -7.44 0.99 8.10
C ARG A 182 -7.66 -0.47 8.50
N LEU A 183 -6.60 -1.20 8.82
CA LEU A 183 -6.68 -2.59 9.25
C LEU A 183 -7.52 -2.75 10.53
N LEU A 184 -7.25 -1.95 11.57
CA LEU A 184 -8.00 -2.03 12.83
C LEU A 184 -9.47 -1.62 12.65
N ARG A 185 -9.78 -0.67 11.78
CA ARG A 185 -11.17 -0.34 11.40
C ARG A 185 -11.86 -1.53 10.74
N ASP A 186 -11.20 -2.20 9.81
CA ASP A 186 -11.76 -3.37 9.12
C ASP A 186 -11.98 -4.54 10.10
N VAL A 187 -11.10 -4.72 11.08
CA VAL A 187 -11.28 -5.68 12.19
C VAL A 187 -12.48 -5.30 13.05
N ALA A 188 -12.58 -4.05 13.50
CA ALA A 188 -13.66 -3.56 14.35
C ALA A 188 -15.02 -3.66 13.66
N SER A 189 -15.08 -3.35 12.35
CA SER A 189 -16.30 -3.40 11.54
C SER A 189 -16.66 -4.82 11.09
N ASN A 190 -15.98 -5.85 11.59
CA ASN A 190 -16.22 -7.24 11.23
C ASN A 190 -16.24 -7.49 9.72
N GLN A 191 -15.32 -6.84 8.98
CA GLN A 191 -15.24 -7.00 7.54
C GLN A 191 -14.92 -8.46 7.16
N ARG A 192 -15.30 -8.85 5.95
CA ARG A 192 -15.28 -10.25 5.46
C ARG A 192 -14.01 -11.05 5.82
N ASP A 193 -12.84 -10.44 5.70
CA ASP A 193 -11.58 -11.14 5.94
C ASP A 193 -11.20 -11.21 7.43
N TYR A 194 -12.03 -10.61 8.33
CA TYR A 194 -11.79 -10.53 9.78
C TYR A 194 -12.94 -11.06 10.64
N ILE A 195 -14.00 -11.67 10.04
CA ILE A 195 -15.16 -12.18 10.76
C ILE A 195 -14.83 -13.24 11.82
N PHE A 196 -13.67 -13.88 11.74
CA PHE A 196 -13.19 -14.87 12.71
C PHE A 196 -12.49 -14.27 13.93
N VAL A 197 -12.27 -12.94 13.94
CA VAL A 197 -11.67 -12.25 15.09
C VAL A 197 -12.69 -12.20 16.21
N ASP A 198 -12.27 -12.53 17.43
CA ASP A 198 -13.13 -12.52 18.60
C ASP A 198 -13.62 -11.10 18.96
N GLU A 199 -14.74 -11.05 19.68
CA GLU A 199 -15.39 -9.79 20.04
C GLU A 199 -14.49 -8.87 20.85
N ALA A 200 -13.76 -9.42 21.84
CA ALA A 200 -12.87 -8.63 22.69
C ALA A 200 -11.78 -7.89 21.88
N ARG A 201 -11.21 -8.53 20.85
CA ARG A 201 -10.25 -7.86 19.95
C ARG A 201 -10.94 -6.85 19.04
N ARG A 202 -12.15 -7.13 18.54
CA ARG A 202 -12.92 -6.17 17.72
C ARG A 202 -13.23 -4.90 18.49
N GLU A 203 -13.71 -5.02 19.74
CA GLU A 203 -13.98 -3.86 20.61
C GLU A 203 -12.71 -3.04 20.90
N ARG A 204 -11.59 -3.73 21.21
CA ARG A 204 -10.31 -3.05 21.43
C ARG A 204 -9.82 -2.35 20.16
N ALA A 205 -10.00 -2.95 18.99
CA ALA A 205 -9.67 -2.35 17.72
C ALA A 205 -10.52 -1.10 17.44
N GLY A 206 -11.82 -1.14 17.74
CA GLY A 206 -12.71 0.02 17.65
C GLY A 206 -12.24 1.18 18.52
N LYS A 207 -11.98 0.91 19.81
CA LYS A 207 -11.43 1.91 20.74
C LYS A 207 -10.08 2.47 20.28
N ALA A 208 -9.24 1.63 19.71
CA ALA A 208 -7.95 2.07 19.17
C ALA A 208 -8.11 2.99 17.97
N VAL A 209 -9.07 2.71 17.09
CA VAL A 209 -9.40 3.60 15.94
C VAL A 209 -9.96 4.93 16.44
N GLU A 210 -10.86 4.94 17.40
CA GLU A 210 -11.41 6.17 18.00
C GLU A 210 -10.31 7.06 18.60
N LYS A 211 -9.41 6.47 19.41
CA LYS A 211 -8.25 7.18 19.95
C LYS A 211 -7.33 7.70 18.83
N GLY A 212 -7.11 6.91 17.78
CA GLY A 212 -6.31 7.32 16.63
C GLY A 212 -6.90 8.51 15.88
N ILE A 213 -8.23 8.58 15.73
CA ILE A 213 -8.93 9.73 15.16
C ILE A 213 -8.71 10.98 16.03
N GLU A 214 -8.86 10.87 17.34
CA GLU A 214 -8.58 11.99 18.26
C GLU A 214 -7.14 12.47 18.18
N CYS A 215 -6.17 11.55 18.05
CA CYS A 215 -4.77 11.89 17.83
C CYS A 215 -4.59 12.67 16.52
N ILE A 216 -5.15 12.20 15.42
CA ILE A 216 -5.11 12.87 14.12
C ILE A 216 -5.69 14.29 14.21
N LEU A 217 -6.86 14.46 14.84
CA LEU A 217 -7.51 15.76 14.97
C LEU A 217 -6.70 16.76 15.82
N LYS A 218 -6.04 16.28 16.87
CA LYS A 218 -5.16 17.10 17.74
C LYS A 218 -3.84 17.44 17.08
N ALA A 219 -3.28 16.53 16.28
CA ALA A 219 -2.01 16.73 15.58
C ALA A 219 -2.13 17.65 14.35
N GLN A 220 -3.35 17.98 13.88
CA GLN A 220 -3.52 18.84 12.72
C GLN A 220 -2.95 20.24 12.97
N ILE A 221 -1.99 20.66 12.13
CA ILE A 221 -1.24 21.88 12.30
C ILE A 221 -2.12 23.11 12.09
N VAL A 222 -1.98 24.09 13.00
CA VAL A 222 -2.67 25.37 12.92
C VAL A 222 -1.64 26.48 12.64
N VAL A 223 -1.79 27.18 11.52
CA VAL A 223 -0.94 28.30 11.12
C VAL A 223 -1.76 29.58 11.15
N ARG A 224 -1.36 30.55 11.97
CA ARG A 224 -2.06 31.85 12.10
C ARG A 224 -3.58 31.71 12.31
N GLY A 225 -3.97 30.78 13.21
CA GLY A 225 -5.36 30.49 13.55
C GLY A 225 -6.14 29.65 12.52
N LYS A 226 -5.53 29.23 11.42
CA LYS A 226 -6.14 28.39 10.39
C LYS A 226 -5.59 26.97 10.46
N ARG A 227 -6.47 25.96 10.54
CA ARG A 227 -6.07 24.57 10.39
C ARG A 227 -5.56 24.32 8.98
N THR A 228 -4.50 23.51 8.87
CA THR A 228 -3.87 23.13 7.59
C THR A 228 -3.87 21.62 7.44
N VAL A 229 -2.70 21.01 7.38
CA VAL A 229 -2.46 19.56 7.21
C VAL A 229 -1.54 19.05 8.33
N TRP A 230 -0.94 17.90 8.17
CA TRP A 230 -0.10 17.24 9.17
C TRP A 230 1.36 17.21 8.73
N CYS A 231 2.27 17.07 9.68
CA CYS A 231 3.65 16.68 9.44
C CYS A 231 3.75 15.17 9.19
N ALA A 232 4.85 14.73 8.62
CA ALA A 232 5.12 13.30 8.44
C ALA A 232 5.33 12.57 9.78
N GLN A 233 5.87 13.25 10.78
CA GLN A 233 5.96 12.78 12.16
C GLN A 233 5.50 13.87 13.13
N HIS A 234 5.02 13.41 14.31
CA HIS A 234 4.63 14.24 15.42
C HIS A 234 5.23 13.68 16.72
N ASP A 235 5.64 14.58 17.60
CA ASP A 235 6.12 14.22 18.93
C ASP A 235 5.08 13.36 19.68
N GLU A 236 5.52 12.29 20.26
CA GLU A 236 4.65 11.27 20.86
C GLU A 236 3.96 11.72 22.15
N VAL A 237 4.36 12.85 22.74
CA VAL A 237 3.77 13.41 23.97
C VAL A 237 2.94 14.66 23.65
N THR A 238 3.53 15.60 22.96
CA THR A 238 2.96 16.95 22.74
C THR A 238 2.10 17.05 21.49
N LEU A 239 2.23 16.08 20.57
CA LEU A 239 1.59 16.06 19.24
C LEU A 239 2.03 17.20 18.31
N VAL A 240 3.05 17.98 18.67
CA VAL A 240 3.61 19.00 17.77
C VAL A 240 4.38 18.33 16.62
N PRO A 241 4.52 18.97 15.45
CA PRO A 241 5.34 18.46 14.36
C PRO A 241 6.77 18.17 14.82
N ALA A 242 7.31 17.01 14.41
CA ALA A 242 8.65 16.55 14.76
C ALA A 242 9.46 16.20 13.51
N PRO A 243 10.79 16.42 13.52
CA PRO A 243 11.67 15.98 12.44
C PRO A 243 11.95 14.47 12.53
N ALA A 244 12.49 13.90 11.44
CA ALA A 244 13.00 12.53 11.47
C ALA A 244 14.44 12.47 10.93
N ARG A 245 14.65 11.96 9.71
CA ARG A 245 15.97 11.91 9.09
C ARG A 245 16.47 13.32 8.76
N ALA A 246 17.76 13.49 8.54
CA ALA A 246 18.40 14.79 8.27
C ALA A 246 17.66 15.64 7.22
N TYR A 247 17.02 15.03 6.25
CA TYR A 247 16.28 15.70 5.18
C TYR A 247 14.75 15.73 5.39
N GLU A 248 14.25 15.28 6.54
CA GLU A 248 12.84 15.28 6.92
C GLU A 248 12.59 16.29 8.05
N HIS A 249 12.52 17.54 7.66
CA HIS A 249 12.29 18.65 8.58
C HIS A 249 10.84 18.72 9.05
N VAL A 250 10.64 19.39 10.17
CA VAL A 250 9.33 19.85 10.62
C VAL A 250 8.66 20.63 9.49
N SER A 251 7.48 20.20 9.05
CA SER A 251 6.87 20.70 7.82
C SER A 251 5.37 20.39 7.73
N LEU A 252 4.68 21.04 6.79
CA LEU A 252 3.38 20.58 6.29
C LEU A 252 3.63 19.53 5.21
N SER A 253 3.02 18.34 5.33
CA SER A 253 3.26 17.28 4.35
C SER A 253 2.19 17.23 3.26
N GLY A 254 2.62 17.37 2.00
CA GLY A 254 1.76 17.20 0.83
C GLY A 254 1.45 15.72 0.49
N GLN A 255 2.30 14.80 0.93
CA GLN A 255 2.14 13.37 0.65
C GLN A 255 1.32 12.66 1.73
N GLU A 256 1.78 12.68 2.96
CA GLU A 256 1.22 11.93 4.09
C GLU A 256 -0.19 12.41 4.44
N SER A 257 -0.43 13.72 4.36
CA SER A 257 -1.74 14.30 4.65
C SER A 257 -2.85 13.83 3.70
N THR A 258 -2.51 13.38 2.48
CA THR A 258 -3.49 12.81 1.54
C THR A 258 -4.09 11.53 2.11
N GLY A 259 -3.27 10.60 2.58
CA GLY A 259 -3.72 9.34 3.18
C GLY A 259 -4.54 9.54 4.46
N ILE A 260 -4.18 10.57 5.25
CA ILE A 260 -4.96 10.96 6.44
C ILE A 260 -6.37 11.44 6.05
N VAL A 261 -6.46 12.34 5.07
CA VAL A 261 -7.77 12.86 4.60
C VAL A 261 -8.60 11.74 3.97
N GLU A 262 -8.00 10.85 3.17
CA GLU A 262 -8.70 9.68 2.61
C GLU A 262 -9.25 8.77 3.72
N PHE A 263 -8.48 8.53 4.79
CA PHE A 263 -8.96 7.75 5.94
C PHE A 263 -10.14 8.43 6.64
N LEU A 264 -10.04 9.72 6.93
CA LEU A 264 -11.10 10.50 7.59
C LEU A 264 -12.38 10.56 6.73
N MET A 265 -12.28 10.70 5.42
CA MET A 265 -13.43 10.65 4.50
C MET A 265 -14.10 9.26 4.45
N GLY A 266 -13.40 8.21 4.86
CA GLY A 266 -13.95 6.86 4.99
C GLY A 266 -14.80 6.63 6.25
N ILE A 267 -14.96 7.62 7.14
CA ILE A 267 -15.82 7.55 8.31
C ILE A 267 -17.27 7.75 7.85
N GLU A 268 -18.16 6.80 8.15
CA GLU A 268 -19.55 6.83 7.65
C GLU A 268 -20.36 7.98 8.22
N HIS A 269 -20.23 8.25 9.53
CA HIS A 269 -20.91 9.33 10.24
C HIS A 269 -19.89 10.25 10.91
N PRO A 270 -19.16 11.08 10.11
CA PRO A 270 -18.12 11.94 10.67
C PRO A 270 -18.72 13.04 11.54
N ASP A 271 -18.15 13.25 12.74
CA ASP A 271 -18.52 14.38 13.56
C ASP A 271 -18.08 15.72 12.94
N PRO A 272 -18.61 16.87 13.39
CA PRO A 272 -18.27 18.18 12.83
C PRO A 272 -16.77 18.51 12.87
N ARG A 273 -16.02 17.98 13.84
CA ARG A 273 -14.56 18.20 13.95
C ARG A 273 -13.81 17.49 12.81
N VAL A 274 -14.24 16.26 12.49
CA VAL A 274 -13.69 15.48 11.36
C VAL A 274 -14.01 16.18 10.04
N ILE A 275 -15.24 16.65 9.83
CA ILE A 275 -15.63 17.41 8.63
C ILE A 275 -14.75 18.67 8.50
N LYS A 276 -14.58 19.42 9.59
CA LYS A 276 -13.75 20.63 9.60
C LYS A 276 -12.28 20.34 9.30
N ALA A 277 -11.74 19.24 9.83
CA ALA A 277 -10.38 18.82 9.57
C ALA A 277 -10.15 18.53 8.09
N ILE A 278 -11.07 17.76 7.46
CA ILE A 278 -11.04 17.42 6.03
C ILE A 278 -11.13 18.70 5.18
N GLU A 279 -12.11 19.57 5.44
CA GLU A 279 -12.33 20.81 4.68
C GLU A 279 -11.12 21.74 4.76
N SER A 280 -10.50 21.84 5.94
CA SER A 280 -9.30 22.66 6.15
C SER A 280 -8.11 22.12 5.39
N ALA A 281 -7.88 20.81 5.41
CA ALA A 281 -6.82 20.15 4.65
C ALA A 281 -7.01 20.32 3.13
N VAL A 282 -8.25 20.14 2.65
CA VAL A 282 -8.59 20.35 1.23
C VAL A 282 -8.36 21.79 0.80
N ALA A 283 -8.70 22.79 1.65
CA ALA A 283 -8.41 24.18 1.37
C ALA A 283 -6.90 24.43 1.26
N TRP A 284 -6.12 23.82 2.16
CA TRP A 284 -4.65 23.90 2.10
C TRP A 284 -4.12 23.25 0.82
N PHE A 285 -4.54 22.04 0.46
CA PHE A 285 -4.11 21.38 -0.79
C PHE A 285 -4.37 22.23 -2.02
N LYS A 286 -5.53 22.91 -2.09
CA LYS A 286 -5.83 23.83 -3.20
C LYS A 286 -4.86 25.01 -3.27
N SER A 287 -4.40 25.53 -2.12
CA SER A 287 -3.48 26.67 -2.05
C SER A 287 -2.01 26.28 -2.25
N ALA A 288 -1.65 25.02 -1.98
CA ALA A 288 -0.26 24.52 -1.99
C ALA A 288 0.16 23.90 -3.33
N GLN A 289 -0.64 24.06 -4.38
CA GLN A 289 -0.33 23.52 -5.72
C GLN A 289 0.93 24.15 -6.29
N VAL A 290 1.85 23.32 -6.78
CA VAL A 290 2.98 23.70 -7.61
C VAL A 290 2.55 23.56 -9.08
N LYS A 291 2.47 24.68 -9.79
CA LYS A 291 1.96 24.74 -11.16
C LYS A 291 3.05 25.16 -12.15
N GLY A 292 2.83 24.87 -13.44
CA GLY A 292 3.71 25.28 -14.53
C GLY A 292 5.01 24.51 -14.60
N VAL A 293 5.10 23.35 -13.94
CA VAL A 293 6.30 22.51 -13.91
C VAL A 293 5.96 21.04 -14.00
N ARG A 294 6.91 20.24 -14.48
CA ARG A 294 6.92 18.78 -14.45
C ARG A 294 8.15 18.25 -13.74
N TRP A 295 7.96 17.21 -12.95
CA TRP A 295 9.02 16.41 -12.36
C TRP A 295 9.31 15.23 -13.29
N VAL A 296 10.48 15.19 -13.89
CA VAL A 296 10.84 14.20 -14.92
C VAL A 296 12.17 13.53 -14.62
N GLU A 297 12.24 12.26 -15.01
CA GLU A 297 13.48 11.50 -15.04
C GLU A 297 14.25 11.83 -16.32
N THR A 298 15.55 12.07 -16.21
CA THR A 298 16.41 12.35 -17.36
C THR A 298 16.79 11.05 -18.06
N THR A 299 17.03 11.13 -19.37
CA THR A 299 17.51 9.98 -20.18
C THR A 299 19.04 9.80 -20.14
N GLY A 300 19.75 10.60 -19.34
CA GLY A 300 21.21 10.56 -19.24
C GLY A 300 21.75 9.45 -18.35
N THR A 301 23.08 9.29 -18.34
CA THR A 301 23.80 8.40 -17.42
C THR A 301 24.82 9.23 -16.63
N PRO A 302 24.66 9.35 -15.29
CA PRO A 302 23.62 8.72 -14.45
C PRO A 302 22.24 9.32 -14.69
N VAL A 303 21.20 8.51 -14.46
CA VAL A 303 19.81 8.97 -14.42
C VAL A 303 19.64 9.99 -13.29
N ASP A 304 18.94 11.08 -13.55
CA ASP A 304 18.62 12.08 -12.55
C ASP A 304 17.17 12.53 -12.70
N HIS A 305 16.64 13.20 -11.69
CA HIS A 305 15.33 13.83 -11.73
C HIS A 305 15.48 15.35 -11.73
N VAL A 306 14.72 16.00 -12.58
CA VAL A 306 14.76 17.47 -12.74
C VAL A 306 13.34 18.05 -12.82
N VAL A 307 13.23 19.30 -12.45
CA VAL A 307 12.03 20.12 -12.69
C VAL A 307 12.20 20.84 -14.01
N VAL A 308 11.25 20.65 -14.92
CA VAL A 308 11.17 21.35 -16.20
C VAL A 308 9.93 22.23 -16.26
N ALA A 309 10.05 23.40 -16.85
CA ALA A 309 8.92 24.31 -17.05
C ALA A 309 7.93 23.70 -18.07
N ASP A 310 6.65 23.65 -17.69
CA ASP A 310 5.55 23.21 -18.56
C ASP A 310 4.23 23.82 -18.07
N GLN A 311 3.79 24.87 -18.71
CA GLN A 311 2.56 25.60 -18.33
C GLN A 311 1.27 24.76 -18.44
N ASN A 312 1.30 23.69 -19.22
CA ASN A 312 0.15 22.79 -19.42
C ASN A 312 0.20 21.55 -18.48
N ALA A 313 1.26 21.39 -17.69
CA ALA A 313 1.37 20.27 -16.78
C ALA A 313 0.29 20.30 -15.69
N PRO A 314 -0.26 19.14 -15.29
CA PRO A 314 -1.13 19.07 -14.14
C PRO A 314 -0.37 19.51 -12.86
N PRO A 315 -1.08 20.09 -11.87
CA PRO A 315 -0.43 20.54 -10.66
C PRO A 315 0.20 19.39 -9.88
N LEU A 316 1.36 19.66 -9.30
CA LEU A 316 2.06 18.80 -8.35
C LEU A 316 1.98 19.40 -6.95
N TRP A 317 2.38 18.62 -5.97
CA TRP A 317 2.62 19.08 -4.59
C TRP A 317 4.02 18.64 -4.18
N ALA A 318 4.74 19.52 -3.48
CA ALA A 318 5.96 19.09 -2.81
C ALA A 318 5.61 18.14 -1.65
N ARG A 319 6.52 17.24 -1.31
CA ARG A 319 6.33 16.41 -0.13
C ARG A 319 6.31 17.22 1.14
N PHE A 320 7.17 18.26 1.24
CA PHE A 320 7.31 19.10 2.43
C PHE A 320 7.18 20.58 2.09
N TYR A 321 6.53 21.31 3.00
CA TYR A 321 6.37 22.74 2.95
C TYR A 321 6.75 23.36 4.29
N GLU A 322 7.43 24.50 4.26
CA GLU A 322 7.72 25.30 5.44
C GLU A 322 6.41 25.77 6.09
N ILE A 323 6.29 25.61 7.42
CA ILE A 323 5.01 25.82 8.12
C ILE A 323 4.52 27.27 7.98
N ASP A 324 5.39 28.23 8.22
CA ASP A 324 5.00 29.65 8.31
C ASP A 324 4.74 30.30 6.94
N THR A 325 5.46 29.89 5.92
CA THR A 325 5.44 30.51 4.58
C THR A 325 4.67 29.73 3.55
N ASN A 326 4.41 28.43 3.80
CA ASN A 326 3.83 27.50 2.86
C ASN A 326 4.67 27.34 1.55
N ARG A 327 5.99 27.58 1.62
CA ARG A 327 6.92 27.35 0.50
C ARG A 327 7.35 25.89 0.46
N PRO A 328 7.43 25.25 -0.72
CA PRO A 328 8.09 23.96 -0.86
C PRO A 328 9.52 24.01 -0.32
N ILE A 329 9.90 22.97 0.43
CA ILE A 329 11.26 22.82 0.98
C ILE A 329 11.83 21.45 0.57
N PHE A 330 13.14 21.45 0.39
CA PHE A 330 13.96 20.31 0.03
C PHE A 330 15.18 20.28 0.93
N SER A 331 15.75 19.12 1.18
CA SER A 331 16.97 19.02 1.99
C SER A 331 17.78 17.80 1.59
N GLY A 332 19.07 17.94 1.61
CA GLY A 332 20.02 16.86 1.47
C GLY A 332 20.40 16.23 2.80
N ARG A 333 21.49 15.45 2.77
CA ARG A 333 22.06 14.84 3.99
C ARG A 333 22.75 15.87 4.88
N ASP A 334 23.02 17.06 4.35
CA ASP A 334 23.56 18.22 5.07
C ASP A 334 22.55 18.84 6.05
N SER A 335 21.31 18.40 6.02
CA SER A 335 20.20 18.95 6.86
C SER A 335 19.94 20.45 6.64
N VAL A 336 20.35 21.00 5.51
CA VAL A 336 20.11 22.42 5.16
C VAL A 336 18.83 22.51 4.32
N ILE A 337 17.89 23.36 4.75
CA ILE A 337 16.67 23.64 3.99
C ILE A 337 17.03 24.44 2.73
N LYS A 338 16.54 23.96 1.58
CA LYS A 338 16.66 24.57 0.27
C LYS A 338 15.27 24.74 -0.34
N TYR A 339 15.16 25.69 -1.26
CA TYR A 339 13.86 26.02 -1.86
C TYR A 339 13.75 25.57 -3.33
N SER A 340 14.79 24.92 -3.83
CA SER A 340 14.79 24.24 -5.11
C SER A 340 15.34 22.84 -4.94
N VAL A 341 14.67 21.84 -5.53
CA VAL A 341 15.14 20.45 -5.54
C VAL A 341 16.46 20.28 -6.30
N ALA A 342 16.79 21.21 -7.20
CA ALA A 342 18.05 21.21 -7.94
C ALA A 342 19.28 21.50 -7.05
N GLU A 343 19.08 22.10 -5.86
CA GLU A 343 20.13 22.46 -4.92
C GLU A 343 20.58 21.32 -4.01
N ILE A 344 19.83 20.19 -4.00
CA ILE A 344 20.20 19.01 -3.21
C ILE A 344 21.01 18.03 -4.06
N GLU A 345 21.83 17.19 -3.40
CA GLU A 345 22.65 16.19 -4.05
C GLU A 345 21.82 15.19 -4.85
N SER A 346 22.37 14.73 -6.00
CA SER A 346 21.68 13.82 -6.93
C SER A 346 21.22 12.52 -6.25
N GLU A 347 22.03 11.94 -5.35
CA GLU A 347 21.63 10.74 -4.58
C GLU A 347 20.34 10.96 -3.83
N ARG A 348 20.18 12.12 -3.19
CA ARG A 348 18.97 12.41 -2.42
C ARG A 348 17.82 12.83 -3.30
N ARG A 349 18.09 13.55 -4.37
CA ARG A 349 17.09 13.93 -5.38
C ARG A 349 16.44 12.71 -6.02
N ASN A 350 17.24 11.69 -6.33
CA ASN A 350 16.75 10.45 -6.95
C ASN A 350 16.24 9.41 -5.95
N GLY A 351 16.79 9.38 -4.75
CA GLY A 351 16.45 8.39 -3.73
C GLY A 351 15.25 8.75 -2.86
N TYR A 352 14.50 9.80 -3.19
CA TYR A 352 13.37 10.24 -2.39
C TYR A 352 12.26 10.88 -3.25
N ARG A 353 11.00 10.68 -2.88
CA ARG A 353 9.86 11.27 -3.60
C ARG A 353 9.64 12.70 -3.11
N TRP A 354 10.18 13.68 -3.82
CA TRP A 354 10.08 15.10 -3.48
C TRP A 354 8.78 15.75 -3.95
N TYR A 355 8.20 15.24 -5.04
CA TYR A 355 6.93 15.71 -5.58
C TYR A 355 5.93 14.57 -5.65
N THR A 356 4.65 14.89 -5.53
CA THR A 356 3.53 13.95 -5.58
C THR A 356 2.36 14.56 -6.35
N ASP A 357 1.57 13.72 -6.97
CA ASP A 357 0.28 14.02 -7.58
C ASP A 357 -0.91 13.46 -6.76
N ALA A 358 -0.62 12.80 -5.63
CA ALA A 358 -1.64 12.16 -4.80
C ALA A 358 -2.83 13.07 -4.45
N PRO A 359 -2.65 14.37 -4.11
CA PRO A 359 -3.77 15.26 -3.83
C PRO A 359 -4.68 15.54 -5.04
N ALA A 360 -4.21 15.36 -6.28
CA ALA A 360 -5.03 15.62 -7.47
C ALA A 360 -6.27 14.70 -7.52
N LYS A 361 -6.10 13.40 -7.29
CA LYS A 361 -7.20 12.43 -7.21
C LYS A 361 -8.19 12.79 -6.09
N LEU A 362 -7.65 13.09 -4.91
CA LEU A 362 -8.43 13.50 -3.74
C LEU A 362 -9.30 14.72 -4.08
N LEU A 363 -8.71 15.79 -4.65
CA LEU A 363 -9.40 17.04 -4.93
C LEU A 363 -10.43 16.93 -6.05
N ASN A 364 -10.11 16.20 -7.12
CA ASN A 364 -10.91 16.18 -8.33
C ASN A 364 -12.00 15.10 -8.34
N ARG A 365 -11.83 14.04 -7.55
CA ARG A 365 -12.75 12.89 -7.54
C ARG A 365 -13.31 12.59 -6.16
N ASP A 366 -12.43 12.34 -5.19
CA ASP A 366 -12.85 11.70 -3.94
C ASP A 366 -13.55 12.68 -3.00
N TYR A 367 -13.03 13.89 -2.86
CA TYR A 367 -13.64 14.93 -2.02
C TYR A 367 -15.00 15.41 -2.56
N PRO A 368 -15.19 15.70 -3.86
CA PRO A 368 -16.51 16.01 -4.39
C PRO A 368 -17.54 14.90 -4.18
N ALA A 369 -17.12 13.63 -4.33
CA ALA A 369 -17.99 12.49 -4.08
C ALA A 369 -18.37 12.37 -2.58
N TRP A 370 -17.43 12.59 -1.68
CA TRP A 370 -17.64 12.61 -0.24
C TRP A 370 -18.58 13.73 0.21
N LEU A 371 -18.40 14.95 -0.32
CA LEU A 371 -19.29 16.09 -0.02
C LEU A 371 -20.75 15.79 -0.32
N LYS A 372 -21.03 15.12 -1.44
CA LYS A 372 -22.42 14.73 -1.80
C LYS A 372 -23.05 13.80 -0.75
N LYS A 373 -22.23 12.96 -0.08
CA LYS A 373 -22.71 12.05 0.97
C LYS A 373 -22.98 12.79 2.29
N VAL A 374 -22.07 13.66 2.72
CA VAL A 374 -22.17 14.30 4.05
C VAL A 374 -23.03 15.56 4.07
N ARG A 375 -23.30 16.17 2.91
CA ARG A 375 -24.14 17.36 2.77
C ARG A 375 -25.09 17.23 1.58
N PRO A 376 -26.04 16.27 1.61
CA PRO A 376 -27.00 16.11 0.51
C PRO A 376 -27.84 17.40 0.36
N GLY A 377 -27.99 17.87 -0.89
CA GLY A 377 -28.83 19.03 -1.24
C GLY A 377 -28.14 20.39 -1.31
N LYS A 378 -26.86 20.54 -0.96
CA LYS A 378 -26.12 21.77 -1.27
C LYS A 378 -25.59 21.76 -2.72
N LYS A 379 -26.00 22.76 -3.53
CA LYS A 379 -25.34 23.04 -4.81
C LYS A 379 -23.93 23.59 -4.50
N TRP A 380 -22.91 22.93 -4.99
CA TRP A 380 -21.52 23.36 -4.91
C TRP A 380 -21.16 24.04 -6.21
N LEU A 381 -20.84 25.34 -6.15
CA LEU A 381 -20.31 26.13 -7.25
C LEU A 381 -18.80 25.90 -7.42
#